data_6808bdddf3871874ec95dcbfedded7c4
#
_entry.id   6808bdddf3871874ec95dcbfedded7c4
#
_cell.length_a   1.000
_cell.length_b   1.000
_cell.length_c   1.000
_cell.angle_alpha   90.00
_cell.angle_beta   90.00
_cell.angle_gamma   90.00
#
_symmetry.space_group_name_H-M   'P 1'
#
loop_
_entity.id
_entity.type
_entity.pdbx_description
1 polymer ?
#
loop_
_entity_poly.entity_id
_entity_poly.type
_entity_poly.pdbx_seq_one_letter_code
_entity_poly.pdbx_strand_id
1 'polypeptide(L)' 'MAESHRNEIARLEALFSAHPEGRMFTHLAEAYRKAGELDRAREVLEHGLRRHPDYASAHVVLGRVLADQGKVEEAAAA' A
#
# COMPACT_ATOMS: atom_id res chain seq x y z
N MET A 1 -8.63 -2.41 -15.08
CA MET A 1 -9.64 -3.27 -14.58
C MET A 1 -9.08 -4.20 -13.52
N ALA A 2 -9.95 -5.02 -12.90
CA ALA A 2 -9.54 -5.84 -11.77
C ALA A 2 -8.37 -6.79 -12.07
N GLU A 3 -8.35 -7.37 -13.27
CA GLU A 3 -7.27 -8.28 -13.66
C GLU A 3 -5.93 -7.58 -13.78
N SER A 4 -5.92 -6.34 -14.27
CA SER A 4 -4.69 -5.56 -14.38
C SER A 4 -4.10 -5.27 -13.01
N HIS A 5 -4.96 -4.91 -12.05
CA HIS A 5 -4.51 -4.64 -10.69
C HIS A 5 -3.94 -5.89 -10.04
N ARG A 6 -4.60 -7.04 -10.22
CA ARG A 6 -4.13 -8.30 -9.65
C ARG A 6 -2.79 -8.72 -10.23
N ASN A 7 -2.61 -8.54 -11.55
CA ASN A 7 -1.35 -8.87 -12.20
C ASN A 7 -0.21 -7.99 -11.71
N GLU A 8 -0.47 -6.70 -11.56
CA GLU A 8 0.50 -5.77 -11.03
C GLU A 8 0.85 -6.09 -9.58
N ILE A 9 -0.17 -6.36 -8.76
CA ILE A 9 0.02 -6.71 -7.36
C ILE A 9 0.86 -7.98 -7.23
N ALA A 10 0.53 -9.03 -7.99
CA ALA A 10 1.27 -10.27 -7.95
C ALA A 10 2.74 -10.08 -8.30
N ARG A 11 3.01 -9.26 -9.32
CA ARG A 11 4.39 -8.95 -9.72
C ARG A 11 5.13 -8.21 -8.61
N LEU A 12 4.48 -7.21 -8.02
CA LEU A 12 5.10 -6.42 -6.95
C LEU A 12 5.29 -7.25 -5.69
N GLU A 13 4.34 -8.13 -5.37
CA GLU A 13 4.49 -9.05 -4.23
C GLU A 13 5.70 -9.96 -4.42
N ALA A 14 5.90 -10.48 -5.63
CA ALA A 14 7.05 -11.32 -5.92
C ALA A 14 8.36 -10.55 -5.77
N LEU A 15 8.41 -9.32 -6.27
CA LEU A 15 9.60 -8.47 -6.13
C LEU A 15 9.86 -8.12 -4.67
N PHE A 16 8.83 -7.81 -3.92
CA PHE A 16 8.96 -7.50 -2.51
C PHE A 16 9.45 -8.70 -1.71
N SER A 17 8.93 -9.89 -2.02
CA SER A 17 9.38 -11.13 -1.35
C SER A 17 10.83 -11.43 -1.63
N ALA A 18 11.31 -11.11 -2.85
CA ALA A 18 12.72 -11.32 -3.21
C ALA A 18 13.64 -10.32 -2.50
N HIS A 19 13.15 -9.10 -2.27
CA HIS A 19 13.95 -8.02 -1.68
C HIS A 19 13.17 -7.27 -0.60
N PRO A 20 12.84 -7.95 0.52
CA PRO A 20 11.98 -7.33 1.55
C PRO A 20 12.64 -6.15 2.27
N GLU A 21 13.95 -6.04 2.25
CA GLU A 21 14.67 -4.93 2.86
C GLU A 21 14.73 -3.69 1.99
N GLY A 22 14.28 -3.78 0.75
CA GLY A 22 14.28 -2.67 -0.20
C GLY A 22 13.13 -1.71 0.01
N ARG A 23 13.00 -0.76 -0.90
CA ARG A 23 11.96 0.28 -0.85
C ARG A 23 10.77 0.00 -1.76
N MET A 24 10.67 -1.23 -2.28
CA MET A 24 9.57 -1.65 -3.14
C MET A 24 8.22 -1.63 -2.45
N PHE A 25 8.22 -1.66 -1.12
CA PHE A 25 6.97 -1.69 -0.36
C PHE A 25 6.05 -0.51 -0.68
N THR A 26 6.62 0.63 -1.05
CA THR A 26 5.81 1.82 -1.42
C THR A 26 5.01 1.57 -2.69
N HIS A 27 5.64 0.96 -3.68
CA HIS A 27 4.96 0.62 -4.94
C HIS A 27 3.88 -0.43 -4.73
N LEU A 28 4.17 -1.44 -3.91
CA LEU A 28 3.21 -2.47 -3.59
C LEU A 28 2.01 -1.88 -2.84
N ALA A 29 2.27 -1.03 -1.87
CA ALA A 29 1.20 -0.38 -1.12
C ALA A 29 0.31 0.48 -2.02
N GLU A 30 0.90 1.23 -2.95
CA GLU A 30 0.12 2.04 -3.90
C GLU A 30 -0.75 1.15 -4.78
N ALA A 31 -0.24 0.02 -5.22
CA ALA A 31 -1.02 -0.93 -6.02
C ALA A 31 -2.20 -1.49 -5.21
N TYR A 32 -1.97 -1.84 -3.94
CA TYR A 32 -3.05 -2.27 -3.06
C TYR A 32 -4.10 -1.17 -2.88
N ARG A 33 -3.65 0.07 -2.68
CA ARG A 33 -4.57 1.20 -2.52
C ARG A 33 -5.47 1.37 -3.73
N LYS A 34 -4.89 1.33 -4.93
CA LYS A 34 -5.66 1.46 -6.18
C LYS A 34 -6.65 0.32 -6.37
N ALA A 35 -6.32 -0.86 -5.85
CA ALA A 35 -7.21 -2.03 -5.92
C ALA A 35 -8.27 -2.03 -4.81
N GLY A 36 -8.25 -1.05 -3.91
CA GLY A 36 -9.20 -0.97 -2.82
C GLY A 36 -8.82 -1.80 -1.60
N GLU A 37 -7.64 -2.41 -1.60
CA GLU A 37 -7.17 -3.23 -0.48
C GLU A 37 -6.40 -2.36 0.51
N LEU A 38 -7.14 -1.48 1.18
CA LEU A 38 -6.55 -0.44 2.02
C LEU A 38 -5.85 -0.98 3.27
N ASP A 39 -6.40 -2.01 3.88
CA ASP A 39 -5.78 -2.61 5.07
C ASP A 39 -4.43 -3.23 4.75
N ARG A 40 -4.33 -3.90 3.60
CA ARG A 40 -3.06 -4.48 3.16
C ARG A 40 -2.05 -3.40 2.82
N ALA A 41 -2.50 -2.33 2.18
CA ALA A 41 -1.64 -1.20 1.86
C ALA A 41 -1.04 -0.60 3.13
N ARG A 42 -1.87 -0.41 4.15
CA ARG A 42 -1.42 0.13 5.42
C ARG A 42 -0.41 -0.78 6.11
N GLU A 43 -0.69 -2.08 6.16
CA GLU A 43 0.22 -3.04 6.77
C GLU A 43 1.60 -3.03 6.13
N VAL A 44 1.62 -3.03 4.81
CA VAL A 44 2.88 -3.00 4.06
C VAL A 44 3.66 -1.73 4.36
N LEU A 45 2.97 -0.59 4.40
CA LEU A 45 3.61 0.70 4.67
C LEU A 45 4.14 0.79 6.10
N GLU A 46 3.35 0.33 7.07
CA GLU A 46 3.79 0.35 8.47
C GLU A 46 5.02 -0.52 8.68
N HIS A 47 5.02 -1.70 8.07
CA HIS A 47 6.16 -2.61 8.13
C HIS A 47 7.40 -2.00 7.48
N GLY A 48 7.25 -1.43 6.28
CA GLY A 48 8.35 -0.81 5.56
C GLY A 48 8.89 0.43 6.26
N LEU A 49 8.03 1.23 6.87
CA LEU A 49 8.43 2.43 7.58
C LEU A 49 9.19 2.13 8.88
N ARG A 50 9.04 0.95 9.45
CA ARG A 50 9.87 0.54 10.58
C ARG A 50 11.33 0.41 10.16
N ARG A 51 11.57 -0.02 8.93
CA ARG A 51 12.93 -0.17 8.37
C ARG A 51 13.45 1.12 7.76
N HIS A 52 12.55 1.92 7.20
CA HIS A 52 12.90 3.16 6.50
C HIS A 52 12.04 4.31 7.01
N PRO A 53 12.23 4.73 8.28
CA PRO A 53 11.31 5.72 8.90
C PRO A 53 11.32 7.09 8.23
N ASP A 54 12.40 7.43 7.53
CA ASP A 54 12.53 8.74 6.88
C ASP A 54 12.15 8.74 5.40
N TYR A 55 11.59 7.65 4.92
CA TYR A 55 11.24 7.54 3.50
C TYR A 55 9.98 8.34 3.19
N ALA A 56 10.17 9.55 2.67
CA ALA A 56 9.09 10.52 2.45
C ALA A 56 7.97 9.97 1.56
N SER A 57 8.32 9.27 0.48
CA SER A 57 7.32 8.71 -0.44
C SER A 57 6.36 7.76 0.27
N ALA A 58 6.89 6.96 1.21
CA ALA A 58 6.06 6.03 1.97
C ALA A 58 5.08 6.76 2.88
N HIS A 59 5.52 7.86 3.49
CA HIS A 59 4.64 8.68 4.33
C HIS A 59 3.51 9.31 3.51
N VAL A 60 3.81 9.75 2.28
CA VAL A 60 2.80 10.30 1.38
C VAL A 60 1.75 9.25 1.04
N VAL A 61 2.19 8.04 0.68
CA VAL A 61 1.26 6.95 0.32
C VAL A 61 0.44 6.54 1.55
N LEU A 62 1.06 6.47 2.72
CA LEU A 62 0.34 6.15 3.95
C LEU A 62 -0.75 7.19 4.23
N GLY A 63 -0.45 8.47 4.04
CA GLY A 63 -1.44 9.52 4.17
C GLY A 63 -2.64 9.31 3.24
N ARG A 64 -2.37 8.94 2.00
CA ARG A 64 -3.43 8.63 1.03
C ARG A 64 -4.27 7.43 1.44
N VAL A 65 -3.62 6.38 1.94
CA VAL A 65 -4.32 5.18 2.40
C VAL A 65 -5.23 5.52 3.58
N LEU A 66 -4.73 6.26 4.54
CA LEU A 66 -5.51 6.66 5.70
C LEU A 66 -6.70 7.54 5.32
N ALA A 67 -6.48 8.46 4.37
CA ALA A 67 -7.57 9.29 3.87
C ALA A 67 -8.65 8.45 3.17
N ASP A 68 -8.22 7.49 2.36
CA ASP A 68 -9.16 6.61 1.67
C ASP A 68 -9.93 5.72 2.65
N GLN A 69 -9.27 5.24 3.71
CA GLN A 69 -9.93 4.46 4.76
C GLN A 69 -10.98 5.32 5.49
N GLY A 70 -10.65 6.57 5.77
CA GLY A 70 -11.59 7.49 6.39
C GLY A 70 -12.84 7.71 5.55
N LYS A 71 -12.68 7.84 4.24
CA LYS A 71 -13.81 7.99 3.32
C LYS A 71 -14.72 6.77 3.32
N VAL A 72 -14.11 5.57 3.36
CA VAL A 72 -14.89 4.32 3.40
C VAL A 72 -15.67 4.23 4.71
N GLU A 73 -15.04 4.56 5.83
CA GLU A 73 -15.69 4.55 7.14
C GLU A 73 -16.83 5.56 7.21
N GLU A 74 -16.63 6.77 6.68
CA GLU A 74 -17.66 7.79 6.62
C GLU A 74 -18.85 7.32 5.77
N ALA A 75 -18.59 6.71 4.65
CA ALA A 75 -19.63 6.18 3.77
C ALA A 75 -20.41 5.07 4.47
N ALA A 76 -19.73 4.21 5.21
CA ALA A 76 -20.41 3.13 5.96
C ALA A 76 -21.25 3.68 7.11
N ALA A 77 -20.81 4.76 7.74
CA ALA A 77 -21.53 5.38 8.83
C ALA A 77 -22.75 6.16 8.37
N ALA A 78 -22.74 6.60 7.13
CA ALA A 78 -23.86 7.34 6.56
C ALA A 78 -25.00 6.40 6.16
#